data_baaf9ebf4e10ac9f895080c5ffa63d72
#
_entry.id   baaf9ebf4e10ac9f895080c5ffa63d72
#
_cell.length_a   1.000
_cell.length_b   1.000
_cell.length_c   1.000
_cell.angle_alpha   90.00
_cell.angle_beta   90.00
_cell.angle_gamma   90.00
#
_symmetry.space_group_name_H-M   'P 1'
#
loop_
_entity.id
_entity.type
_entity.pdbx_description
1 polymer ?
#
loop_
_entity_poly.entity_id
_entity_poly.type
_entity_poly.pdbx_seq_one_letter_code
_entity_poly.pdbx_strand_id
1 'polypeptide(L)'
;MEKVAVVMDWGGTWVRAGVVDSDGNLLWHDRSLNKVGGTQSELISGAYRVLQNALRWCEDRDVVGVGIASAGPIDAESGIFYNPPNLQVLDGVCIKEILEEATGYPIVIGNDATMAALGEYNYGAGRDPDDGIEFSRTLLYLTISTGVGGGVIDRGKMVLGTHGMAAEVGHMRIDSDDSAPACQCGNIGCLEALVSGTSIVRLFNLELDQVADKRVKSDWNEKGIDTQAIFEAANYGDSIAKTILTKVVGDLSVGITNLVHLFNPDLIVLGGGVSLSLAKYGYIETIRDIVTDSVMSSRHKEFRIKPAKLGDSAGLIGAACLIWEQFV
;
A
#
# COMPACT_ATOMS: atom_id res chain seq x y z
N MET A 1 -19.66 24.36 -14.15
CA MET A 1 -18.52 23.51 -14.60
C MET A 1 -18.51 22.28 -13.69
N GLU A 2 -18.10 21.15 -14.23
CA GLU A 2 -17.97 19.92 -13.48
C GLU A 2 -16.83 20.08 -12.46
N LYS A 3 -17.12 19.76 -11.18
CA LYS A 3 -16.11 19.80 -10.12
C LYS A 3 -15.22 18.59 -10.21
N VAL A 4 -13.90 18.79 -10.15
CA VAL A 4 -12.91 17.73 -10.18
C VAL A 4 -11.82 17.94 -9.12
N ALA A 5 -11.23 16.85 -8.66
CA ALA A 5 -10.03 16.85 -7.85
C ALA A 5 -8.82 16.50 -8.73
N VAL A 6 -7.76 17.28 -8.65
CA VAL A 6 -6.46 16.88 -9.20
C VAL A 6 -5.73 16.07 -8.14
N VAL A 7 -5.17 14.94 -8.52
CA VAL A 7 -4.57 14.00 -7.56
C VAL A 7 -3.19 13.55 -7.99
N MET A 8 -2.34 13.24 -7.02
CA MET A 8 -1.00 12.69 -7.26
C MET A 8 -0.73 11.52 -6.33
N ASP A 9 -0.08 10.49 -6.87
CA ASP A 9 0.55 9.40 -6.11
C ASP A 9 2.06 9.49 -6.31
N TRP A 10 2.78 9.85 -5.24
CA TRP A 10 4.22 10.08 -5.27
C TRP A 10 4.96 8.95 -4.57
N GLY A 11 5.26 7.90 -5.32
CA GLY A 11 6.05 6.77 -4.86
C GLY A 11 7.56 6.95 -5.07
N GLY A 12 8.35 5.99 -4.59
CA GLY A 12 9.80 5.99 -4.79
C GLY A 12 10.22 5.86 -6.25
N THR A 13 9.52 5.06 -7.05
CA THR A 13 9.87 4.78 -8.46
C THR A 13 9.07 5.61 -9.45
N TRP A 14 7.80 5.82 -9.18
CA TRP A 14 6.85 6.51 -10.06
C TRP A 14 6.21 7.69 -9.37
N VAL A 15 5.98 8.74 -10.14
CA VAL A 15 5.04 9.80 -9.84
C VAL A 15 3.88 9.66 -10.81
N ARG A 16 2.67 9.56 -10.28
CA ARG A 16 1.42 9.49 -11.06
C ARG A 16 0.58 10.71 -10.73
N ALA A 17 -0.11 11.28 -11.73
CA ALA A 17 -1.16 12.26 -11.47
C ALA A 17 -2.44 11.82 -12.15
N GLY A 18 -3.56 12.29 -11.64
CA GLY A 18 -4.86 12.00 -12.19
C GLY A 18 -5.85 13.14 -11.95
N VAL A 19 -7.00 13.00 -12.58
CA VAL A 19 -8.16 13.85 -12.35
C VAL A 19 -9.33 12.93 -12.01
N VAL A 20 -9.97 13.18 -10.89
CA VAL A 20 -11.04 12.35 -10.35
C VAL A 20 -12.29 13.21 -10.16
N ASP A 21 -13.46 12.69 -10.57
CA ASP A 21 -14.76 13.32 -10.31
C ASP A 21 -15.32 12.99 -8.91
N SER A 22 -16.48 13.55 -8.59
CA SER A 22 -17.15 13.31 -7.29
C SER A 22 -17.67 11.88 -7.12
N ASP A 23 -17.78 11.10 -8.19
CA ASP A 23 -18.21 9.72 -8.17
C ASP A 23 -17.06 8.72 -8.06
N GLY A 24 -15.80 9.24 -7.94
CA GLY A 24 -14.60 8.44 -7.82
C GLY A 24 -14.07 7.90 -9.15
N ASN A 25 -14.58 8.40 -10.29
CA ASN A 25 -14.09 7.99 -11.59
C ASN A 25 -12.77 8.72 -11.92
N LEU A 26 -11.76 7.96 -12.31
CA LEU A 26 -10.50 8.50 -12.81
C LEU A 26 -10.67 8.92 -14.27
N LEU A 27 -10.88 10.23 -14.50
CA LEU A 27 -11.19 10.80 -15.82
C LEU A 27 -9.96 10.92 -16.72
N TRP A 28 -8.79 11.14 -16.09
CA TRP A 28 -7.51 11.28 -16.78
C TRP A 28 -6.38 10.86 -15.85
N HIS A 29 -5.32 10.31 -16.40
CA HIS A 29 -4.09 10.04 -15.66
C HIS A 29 -2.85 10.09 -16.56
N ASP A 30 -1.72 10.38 -15.93
CA ASP A 30 -0.38 10.35 -16.51
C ASP A 30 0.63 9.89 -15.46
N ARG A 31 1.80 9.44 -15.89
CA ARG A 31 2.87 9.01 -14.99
C ARG A 31 4.25 9.33 -15.54
N SER A 32 5.18 9.56 -14.64
CA SER A 32 6.59 9.73 -14.94
C SER A 32 7.44 8.92 -13.99
N LEU A 33 8.61 8.49 -14.43
CA LEU A 33 9.61 7.90 -13.52
C LEU A 33 10.08 8.96 -12.54
N ASN A 34 10.11 8.61 -11.27
CA ASN A 34 10.75 9.43 -10.25
C ASN A 34 12.27 9.39 -10.46
N LYS A 35 12.95 10.50 -10.26
CA LYS A 35 14.40 10.59 -10.46
C LYS A 35 15.13 10.11 -9.21
N VAL A 36 15.11 8.79 -8.99
CA VAL A 36 15.81 8.16 -7.86
C VAL A 36 17.28 8.59 -7.85
N GLY A 37 17.77 9.07 -6.69
CA GLY A 37 19.13 9.60 -6.55
C GLY A 37 19.33 11.02 -7.13
N GLY A 38 18.26 11.67 -7.60
CA GLY A 38 18.28 13.08 -8.01
C GLY A 38 18.34 14.04 -6.83
N THR A 39 18.56 15.32 -7.12
CA THR A 39 18.48 16.39 -6.13
C THR A 39 17.04 16.66 -5.71
N GLN A 40 16.84 17.31 -4.56
CA GLN A 40 15.54 17.77 -4.08
C GLN A 40 14.77 18.54 -5.17
N SER A 41 15.44 19.50 -5.84
CA SER A 41 14.84 20.32 -6.90
C SER A 41 14.39 19.49 -8.10
N GLU A 42 15.15 18.46 -8.48
CA GLU A 42 14.78 17.58 -9.60
C GLU A 42 13.56 16.71 -9.27
N LEU A 43 13.45 16.21 -8.04
CA LEU A 43 12.29 15.43 -7.60
C LEU A 43 11.03 16.31 -7.58
N ILE A 44 11.10 17.48 -6.94
CA ILE A 44 9.97 18.41 -6.85
C ILE A 44 9.54 18.88 -8.24
N SER A 45 10.49 19.26 -9.11
CA SER A 45 10.18 19.69 -10.48
C SER A 45 9.57 18.55 -11.31
N GLY A 46 9.97 17.30 -11.06
CA GLY A 46 9.39 16.12 -11.70
C GLY A 46 7.93 15.91 -11.31
N ALA A 47 7.65 15.95 -10.00
CA ALA A 47 6.29 15.83 -9.45
C ALA A 47 5.39 16.99 -9.92
N TYR A 48 5.88 18.22 -9.86
CA TYR A 48 5.14 19.40 -10.32
C TYR A 48 4.78 19.32 -11.81
N ARG A 49 5.67 18.81 -12.66
CA ARG A 49 5.40 18.65 -14.09
C ARG A 49 4.22 17.71 -14.35
N VAL A 50 4.11 16.62 -13.62
CA VAL A 50 2.99 15.67 -13.78
C VAL A 50 1.69 16.30 -13.29
N LEU A 51 1.72 17.05 -12.18
CA LEU A 51 0.59 17.86 -11.71
C LEU A 51 0.16 18.92 -12.73
N GLN A 52 1.11 19.63 -13.34
CA GLN A 52 0.82 20.62 -14.38
C GLN A 52 0.09 19.99 -15.57
N ASN A 53 0.43 18.77 -15.98
CA ASN A 53 -0.28 18.07 -17.06
C ASN A 53 -1.74 17.82 -16.67
N ALA A 54 -2.01 17.40 -15.44
CA ALA A 54 -3.36 17.21 -14.93
C ALA A 54 -4.14 18.53 -14.87
N LEU A 55 -3.52 19.60 -14.37
CA LEU A 55 -4.15 20.94 -14.31
C LEU A 55 -4.48 21.50 -15.69
N ARG A 56 -3.62 21.34 -16.68
CA ARG A 56 -3.91 21.73 -18.07
C ARG A 56 -5.11 20.97 -18.65
N TRP A 57 -5.23 19.66 -18.32
CA TRP A 57 -6.38 18.89 -18.75
C TRP A 57 -7.70 19.41 -18.15
N CYS A 58 -7.62 20.13 -17.04
CA CYS A 58 -8.76 20.70 -16.31
C CYS A 58 -9.12 22.14 -16.70
N GLU A 59 -8.56 22.73 -17.79
CA GLU A 59 -8.78 24.15 -18.14
C GLU A 59 -10.27 24.57 -18.22
N ASP A 60 -11.15 23.64 -18.61
CA ASP A 60 -12.60 23.88 -18.70
C ASP A 60 -13.39 23.31 -17.51
N ARG A 61 -12.75 22.99 -16.39
CA ARG A 61 -13.33 22.36 -15.19
C ARG A 61 -13.12 23.19 -13.94
N ASP A 62 -13.93 22.91 -12.90
CA ASP A 62 -13.80 23.53 -11.59
C ASP A 62 -12.92 22.64 -10.69
N VAL A 63 -11.62 22.97 -10.63
CA VAL A 63 -10.67 22.24 -9.77
C VAL A 63 -10.87 22.66 -8.32
N VAL A 64 -11.33 21.74 -7.47
CA VAL A 64 -11.59 21.97 -6.04
C VAL A 64 -10.31 22.07 -5.23
N GLY A 65 -9.28 21.26 -5.58
CA GLY A 65 -8.00 21.21 -4.89
C GLY A 65 -7.10 20.11 -5.42
N VAL A 66 -5.93 19.96 -4.79
CA VAL A 66 -4.93 18.95 -5.14
C VAL A 66 -4.73 17.99 -3.98
N GLY A 67 -4.95 16.68 -4.22
CA GLY A 67 -4.74 15.62 -3.25
C GLY A 67 -3.46 14.84 -3.55
N ILE A 68 -2.65 14.56 -2.52
CA ILE A 68 -1.38 13.85 -2.68
C ILE A 68 -1.35 12.62 -1.77
N ALA A 69 -1.25 11.45 -2.38
CA ALA A 69 -0.84 10.21 -1.74
C ALA A 69 0.68 10.09 -1.88
N SER A 70 1.43 9.94 -0.80
CA SER A 70 2.88 9.87 -0.88
C SER A 70 3.47 8.75 -0.05
N ALA A 71 4.51 8.12 -0.57
CA ALA A 71 5.35 7.25 0.24
C ALA A 71 5.91 8.05 1.42
N GLY A 72 5.67 7.53 2.64
CA GLY A 72 6.03 8.20 3.90
C GLY A 72 7.41 7.82 4.44
N PRO A 73 7.65 8.16 5.71
CA PRO A 73 6.79 8.90 6.64
C PRO A 73 6.59 10.38 6.26
N ILE A 74 5.35 10.83 6.34
CA ILE A 74 4.97 12.23 6.12
C ILE A 74 3.93 12.66 7.16
N ASP A 75 4.09 13.85 7.73
CA ASP A 75 3.08 14.47 8.57
C ASP A 75 1.96 15.01 7.67
N ALA A 76 0.77 14.45 7.81
CA ALA A 76 -0.37 14.79 6.96
C ALA A 76 -0.90 16.22 7.17
N GLU A 77 -0.69 16.83 8.34
CA GLU A 77 -1.15 18.19 8.66
C GLU A 77 -0.19 19.23 8.08
N SER A 78 1.10 19.11 8.39
CA SER A 78 2.13 20.03 7.92
C SER A 78 2.62 19.76 6.50
N GLY A 79 2.51 18.54 6.00
CA GLY A 79 3.07 18.12 4.71
C GLY A 79 4.60 18.00 4.73
N ILE A 80 5.20 17.78 5.90
CA ILE A 80 6.65 17.64 6.07
C ILE A 80 7.02 16.16 6.04
N PHE A 81 8.04 15.82 5.25
CA PHE A 81 8.63 14.49 5.25
C PHE A 81 9.57 14.30 6.43
N TYR A 82 9.52 13.11 7.04
CA TYR A 82 10.41 12.72 8.14
C TYR A 82 11.13 11.42 7.80
N ASN A 83 12.40 11.54 7.42
CA ASN A 83 13.28 10.42 7.10
C ASN A 83 12.66 9.41 6.10
N PRO A 84 12.12 9.86 4.95
CA PRO A 84 11.44 9.01 3.98
C PRO A 84 12.44 8.11 3.25
N PRO A 85 12.39 6.78 3.41
CA PRO A 85 13.42 5.88 2.86
C PRO A 85 13.51 5.93 1.33
N ASN A 86 12.40 6.18 0.66
CA ASN A 86 12.32 6.23 -0.80
C ASN A 86 12.52 7.64 -1.39
N LEU A 87 12.49 8.68 -0.55
CA LEU A 87 12.53 10.10 -0.94
C LEU A 87 13.49 10.89 -0.03
N GLN A 88 14.63 10.32 0.34
CA GLN A 88 15.55 10.82 1.37
C GLN A 88 15.93 12.30 1.23
N VAL A 89 16.06 12.80 -0.02
CA VAL A 89 16.40 14.21 -0.27
C VAL A 89 15.26 15.19 0.07
N LEU A 90 14.06 14.68 0.41
CA LEU A 90 12.91 15.47 0.87
C LEU A 90 12.80 15.50 2.40
N ASP A 91 13.71 14.90 3.16
CA ASP A 91 13.68 14.95 4.61
C ASP A 91 13.66 16.40 5.14
N GLY A 92 12.70 16.70 6.01
CA GLY A 92 12.48 18.04 6.54
C GLY A 92 11.82 19.04 5.56
N VAL A 93 11.45 18.63 4.36
CA VAL A 93 10.83 19.50 3.35
C VAL A 93 9.32 19.56 3.54
N CYS A 94 8.77 20.77 3.65
CA CYS A 94 7.33 21.04 3.60
C CYS A 94 6.87 21.07 2.14
N ILE A 95 6.49 19.91 1.61
CA ILE A 95 6.08 19.80 0.19
C ILE A 95 4.71 20.42 -0.05
N LYS A 96 3.85 20.45 0.97
CA LYS A 96 2.52 21.06 0.89
C LYS A 96 2.60 22.54 0.51
N GLU A 97 3.36 23.34 1.26
CA GLU A 97 3.53 24.78 0.98
C GLU A 97 4.15 25.02 -0.41
N ILE A 98 5.17 24.26 -0.76
CA ILE A 98 5.85 24.39 -2.07
C ILE A 98 4.87 24.17 -3.22
N LEU A 99 4.03 23.15 -3.12
CA LEU A 99 3.10 22.82 -4.19
C LEU A 99 1.84 23.70 -4.15
N GLU A 100 1.40 24.18 -2.99
CA GLU A 100 0.34 25.21 -2.87
C GLU A 100 0.75 26.51 -3.59
N GLU A 101 1.97 27.00 -3.32
CA GLU A 101 2.50 28.17 -3.99
C GLU A 101 2.62 27.98 -5.51
N ALA A 102 3.12 26.79 -5.93
CA ALA A 102 3.35 26.50 -7.33
C ALA A 102 2.07 26.26 -8.14
N THR A 103 1.02 25.69 -7.53
CA THR A 103 -0.23 25.34 -8.22
C THR A 103 -1.33 26.40 -8.06
N GLY A 104 -1.31 27.17 -6.97
CA GLY A 104 -2.37 28.10 -6.59
C GLY A 104 -3.63 27.42 -6.05
N TYR A 105 -3.60 26.11 -5.78
CA TYR A 105 -4.73 25.35 -5.23
C TYR A 105 -4.42 24.86 -3.83
N PRO A 106 -5.45 24.69 -2.97
CA PRO A 106 -5.28 24.08 -1.66
C PRO A 106 -4.83 22.63 -1.81
N ILE A 107 -3.88 22.19 -0.96
CA ILE A 107 -3.31 20.85 -0.99
C ILE A 107 -3.66 20.08 0.28
N VAL A 108 -4.10 18.83 0.09
CA VAL A 108 -4.15 17.80 1.11
C VAL A 108 -3.15 16.72 0.79
N ILE A 109 -2.49 16.18 1.81
CA ILE A 109 -1.47 15.15 1.63
C ILE A 109 -1.58 14.10 2.72
N GLY A 110 -1.20 12.87 2.40
CA GLY A 110 -1.11 11.78 3.37
C GLY A 110 -0.34 10.59 2.85
N ASN A 111 -0.15 9.61 3.72
CA ASN A 111 0.52 8.37 3.39
C ASN A 111 -0.24 7.59 2.29
N ASP A 112 0.49 7.00 1.35
CA ASP A 112 -0.04 6.28 0.19
C ASP A 112 -0.96 5.10 0.56
N ALA A 113 -0.59 4.31 1.56
CA ALA A 113 -1.41 3.18 2.01
C ALA A 113 -2.67 3.64 2.75
N THR A 114 -2.60 4.73 3.53
CA THR A 114 -3.78 5.34 4.18
C THR A 114 -4.73 5.92 3.14
N MET A 115 -4.22 6.59 2.11
CA MET A 115 -5.03 7.07 0.99
C MET A 115 -5.67 5.91 0.23
N ALA A 116 -4.91 4.84 -0.04
CA ALA A 116 -5.47 3.65 -0.68
C ALA A 116 -6.59 3.01 0.16
N ALA A 117 -6.44 2.98 1.49
CA ALA A 117 -7.51 2.53 2.40
C ALA A 117 -8.78 3.38 2.26
N LEU A 118 -8.64 4.71 2.17
CA LEU A 118 -9.77 5.62 2.00
C LEU A 118 -10.44 5.45 0.63
N GLY A 119 -9.66 5.26 -0.43
CA GLY A 119 -10.17 4.95 -1.76
C GLY A 119 -10.97 3.64 -1.79
N GLU A 120 -10.38 2.56 -1.27
CA GLU A 120 -11.05 1.26 -1.19
C GLU A 120 -12.31 1.29 -0.31
N TYR A 121 -12.32 2.10 0.75
CA TYR A 121 -13.48 2.29 1.61
C TYR A 121 -14.66 2.93 0.85
N ASN A 122 -14.41 4.01 0.12
CA ASN A 122 -15.46 4.79 -0.53
C ASN A 122 -15.90 4.23 -1.88
N TYR A 123 -14.97 3.69 -2.69
CA TYR A 123 -15.24 3.32 -4.09
C TYR A 123 -14.76 1.91 -4.46
N GLY A 124 -14.14 1.18 -3.53
CA GLY A 124 -13.60 -0.15 -3.78
C GLY A 124 -14.27 -1.26 -3.00
N ALA A 125 -13.45 -2.09 -2.35
CA ALA A 125 -13.91 -3.28 -1.62
C ALA A 125 -14.71 -2.94 -0.35
N GLY A 126 -14.57 -1.73 0.20
CA GLY A 126 -15.29 -1.25 1.37
C GLY A 126 -16.77 -1.00 1.11
N ARG A 127 -17.18 -0.92 -0.18
CA ARG A 127 -18.54 -0.74 -0.64
C ARG A 127 -18.85 -1.79 -1.69
N ASP A 128 -19.53 -2.86 -1.29
CA ASP A 128 -19.83 -3.99 -2.15
C ASP A 128 -21.28 -4.45 -1.97
N PRO A 129 -22.25 -3.80 -2.68
CA PRO A 129 -23.65 -4.16 -2.60
C PRO A 129 -23.94 -5.61 -3.00
N ASP A 130 -23.17 -6.18 -3.93
CA ASP A 130 -23.35 -7.56 -4.40
C ASP A 130 -23.05 -8.58 -3.29
N ASP A 131 -22.16 -8.23 -2.35
CA ASP A 131 -21.86 -9.02 -1.16
C ASP A 131 -22.66 -8.55 0.08
N GLY A 132 -23.64 -7.64 -0.10
CA GLY A 132 -24.43 -7.09 1.00
C GLY A 132 -23.65 -6.15 1.92
N ILE A 133 -22.55 -5.57 1.43
CA ILE A 133 -21.79 -4.52 2.13
C ILE A 133 -22.26 -3.18 1.56
N GLU A 134 -23.12 -2.48 2.27
CA GLU A 134 -23.44 -1.10 1.94
C GLU A 134 -22.26 -0.18 2.27
N PHE A 135 -21.71 -0.34 3.47
CA PHE A 135 -20.42 0.20 3.90
C PHE A 135 -19.79 -0.70 4.96
N SER A 136 -18.47 -0.93 4.86
CA SER A 136 -17.70 -1.52 5.95
C SER A 136 -17.71 -0.57 7.15
N ARG A 137 -17.80 -1.10 8.36
CA ARG A 137 -17.75 -0.27 9.59
C ARG A 137 -16.33 0.07 9.98
N THR A 138 -15.45 -0.92 9.95
CA THR A 138 -14.01 -0.76 10.22
C THR A 138 -13.24 -1.55 9.18
N LEU A 139 -12.66 -0.84 8.21
CA LEU A 139 -11.84 -1.41 7.15
C LEU A 139 -10.36 -1.34 7.54
N LEU A 140 -9.69 -2.47 7.44
CA LEU A 140 -8.23 -2.56 7.50
C LEU A 140 -7.70 -2.82 6.09
N TYR A 141 -6.87 -1.94 5.58
CA TYR A 141 -6.17 -2.11 4.30
C TYR A 141 -4.72 -2.49 4.54
N LEU A 142 -4.25 -3.52 3.83
CA LEU A 142 -2.84 -3.88 3.76
C LEU A 142 -2.41 -3.91 2.31
N THR A 143 -1.38 -3.17 1.96
CA THR A 143 -0.68 -3.35 0.69
C THR A 143 0.56 -4.19 0.89
N ILE A 144 0.67 -5.32 0.17
CA ILE A 144 1.83 -6.21 0.20
C ILE A 144 2.40 -6.24 -1.21
N SER A 145 3.54 -5.57 -1.38
CA SER A 145 4.23 -5.39 -2.66
C SER A 145 5.75 -5.49 -2.42
N THR A 146 6.56 -4.56 -2.91
CA THR A 146 7.99 -4.45 -2.57
C THR A 146 8.20 -4.34 -1.06
N GLY A 147 7.32 -3.59 -0.37
CA GLY A 147 7.22 -3.48 1.08
C GLY A 147 5.83 -3.86 1.57
N VAL A 148 5.52 -3.50 2.82
CA VAL A 148 4.20 -3.66 3.45
C VAL A 148 3.76 -2.35 4.07
N GLY A 149 2.62 -1.83 3.60
CA GLY A 149 1.97 -0.66 4.18
C GLY A 149 0.55 -0.97 4.65
N GLY A 150 -0.08 -0.05 5.36
CA GLY A 150 -1.45 -0.21 5.79
C GLY A 150 -2.19 1.10 6.04
N GLY A 151 -3.50 0.97 6.18
CA GLY A 151 -4.40 2.04 6.56
C GLY A 151 -5.63 1.49 7.24
N VAL A 152 -6.19 2.26 8.15
CA VAL A 152 -7.40 1.88 8.88
C VAL A 152 -8.45 2.98 8.73
N ILE A 153 -9.65 2.57 8.31
CA ILE A 153 -10.82 3.45 8.27
C ILE A 153 -11.81 2.93 9.31
N ASP A 154 -12.12 3.72 10.32
CA ASP A 154 -13.15 3.40 11.31
C ASP A 154 -14.32 4.36 11.18
N ARG A 155 -15.49 3.82 10.88
CA ARG A 155 -16.75 4.59 10.69
C ARG A 155 -16.59 5.78 9.75
N GLY A 156 -15.96 5.55 8.62
CA GLY A 156 -15.73 6.54 7.59
C GLY A 156 -14.55 7.50 7.85
N LYS A 157 -13.82 7.35 8.97
CA LYS A 157 -12.71 8.22 9.32
C LYS A 157 -11.39 7.48 9.30
N MET A 158 -10.37 8.11 8.73
CA MET A 158 -9.00 7.61 8.78
C MET A 158 -8.46 7.61 10.22
N VAL A 159 -7.82 6.53 10.62
CA VAL A 159 -7.06 6.46 11.88
C VAL A 159 -5.65 6.99 11.61
N LEU A 160 -5.43 8.28 11.88
CA LEU A 160 -4.19 8.97 11.54
C LEU A 160 -3.16 9.01 12.67
N GLY A 161 -3.60 8.88 13.92
CA GLY A 161 -2.74 9.15 15.08
C GLY A 161 -2.40 10.64 15.19
N THR A 162 -1.38 10.95 16.00
CA THR A 162 -1.05 12.37 16.32
C THR A 162 -0.44 13.13 15.15
N HIS A 163 0.33 12.45 14.30
CA HIS A 163 1.09 13.08 13.21
C HIS A 163 0.78 12.50 11.82
N GLY A 164 -0.38 11.85 11.66
CA GLY A 164 -0.74 11.21 10.39
C GLY A 164 0.04 9.94 10.05
N MET A 165 0.81 9.39 11.02
CA MET A 165 1.71 8.25 10.83
C MET A 165 1.20 6.96 11.51
N ALA A 166 -0.09 6.84 11.81
CA ALA A 166 -0.65 5.61 12.32
C ALA A 166 -0.73 4.54 11.22
N ALA A 167 -0.94 3.29 11.63
CA ALA A 167 -1.08 2.13 10.77
C ALA A 167 0.18 1.75 9.96
N GLU A 168 1.37 2.05 10.48
CA GLU A 168 2.64 1.53 9.98
C GLU A 168 2.78 0.02 10.27
N VAL A 169 1.81 -0.75 9.77
CA VAL A 169 1.61 -2.18 10.10
C VAL A 169 2.75 -3.06 9.61
N GLY A 170 3.43 -2.67 8.53
CA GLY A 170 4.61 -3.36 8.01
C GLY A 170 5.78 -3.39 9.00
N HIS A 171 5.83 -2.40 9.91
CA HIS A 171 6.89 -2.30 10.91
C HIS A 171 6.50 -2.86 12.28
N MET A 172 5.32 -3.48 12.38
CA MET A 172 4.93 -4.26 13.54
C MET A 172 5.88 -5.47 13.68
N ARG A 173 6.60 -5.54 14.79
CA ARG A 173 7.52 -6.66 15.07
C ARG A 173 6.69 -7.90 15.46
N ILE A 174 6.73 -8.95 14.64
CA ILE A 174 6.03 -10.22 14.85
C ILE A 174 6.98 -11.39 15.15
N ASP A 175 8.26 -11.22 14.86
CA ASP A 175 9.31 -12.16 15.25
C ASP A 175 10.28 -11.47 16.21
N SER A 176 10.41 -12.00 17.43
CA SER A 176 11.24 -11.44 18.50
C SER A 176 12.61 -12.12 18.63
N ASP A 177 12.90 -13.13 17.80
CA ASP A 177 14.20 -13.80 17.81
C ASP A 177 15.32 -12.84 17.40
N ASP A 178 16.50 -12.95 18.03
CA ASP A 178 17.65 -12.11 17.70
C ASP A 178 18.22 -12.41 16.29
N SER A 179 17.92 -13.58 15.74
CA SER A 179 18.24 -13.96 14.35
C SER A 179 17.17 -13.57 13.33
N ALA A 180 16.08 -12.91 13.76
CA ALA A 180 15.01 -12.47 12.88
C ALA A 180 15.53 -11.53 11.77
N PRO A 181 14.93 -11.55 10.57
CA PRO A 181 15.40 -10.74 9.46
C PRO A 181 15.40 -9.24 9.77
N ALA A 182 16.46 -8.57 9.31
CA ALA A 182 16.55 -7.11 9.40
C ALA A 182 15.51 -6.44 8.50
N CYS A 183 14.91 -5.36 9.01
CA CYS A 183 13.99 -4.49 8.28
C CYS A 183 14.71 -3.20 7.87
N GLN A 184 14.28 -2.59 6.78
CA GLN A 184 14.82 -1.30 6.32
C GLN A 184 14.59 -0.15 7.32
N CYS A 185 13.62 -0.28 8.24
CA CYS A 185 13.41 0.69 9.32
C CYS A 185 14.47 0.66 10.43
N GLY A 186 15.45 -0.24 10.36
CA GLY A 186 16.51 -0.40 11.36
C GLY A 186 16.20 -1.44 12.45
N ASN A 187 14.99 -1.98 12.53
CA ASN A 187 14.61 -3.05 13.45
C ASN A 187 14.79 -4.43 12.82
N ILE A 188 14.51 -5.50 13.59
CA ILE A 188 14.46 -6.88 13.14
C ILE A 188 13.06 -7.47 13.36
N GLY A 189 12.68 -8.47 12.56
CA GLY A 189 11.44 -9.23 12.75
C GLY A 189 10.15 -8.46 12.47
N CYS A 190 10.21 -7.35 11.73
CA CYS A 190 9.04 -6.63 11.26
C CYS A 190 8.25 -7.49 10.25
N LEU A 191 6.93 -7.33 10.20
CA LEU A 191 6.05 -8.01 9.24
C LEU A 191 6.56 -7.84 7.79
N GLU A 192 6.97 -6.64 7.40
CA GLU A 192 7.53 -6.36 6.07
C GLU A 192 8.77 -7.23 5.76
N ALA A 193 9.68 -7.36 6.73
CA ALA A 193 10.89 -8.17 6.55
C ALA A 193 10.61 -9.67 6.40
N LEU A 194 9.39 -10.12 6.66
CA LEU A 194 8.97 -11.52 6.60
C LEU A 194 8.08 -11.83 5.39
N VAL A 195 7.19 -10.88 4.98
CA VAL A 195 6.14 -11.19 4.01
C VAL A 195 6.13 -10.33 2.74
N SER A 196 6.97 -9.29 2.65
CA SER A 196 7.03 -8.46 1.44
C SER A 196 7.58 -9.24 0.23
N GLY A 197 7.34 -8.74 -0.98
CA GLY A 197 7.88 -9.34 -2.20
C GLY A 197 9.41 -9.44 -2.18
N THR A 198 10.08 -8.41 -1.69
CA THR A 198 11.54 -8.43 -1.48
C THR A 198 11.95 -9.53 -0.50
N SER A 199 11.19 -9.71 0.57
CA SER A 199 11.46 -10.74 1.59
C SER A 199 11.23 -12.15 1.05
N ILE A 200 10.16 -12.36 0.25
CA ILE A 200 9.88 -13.65 -0.40
C ILE A 200 11.05 -14.08 -1.30
N VAL A 201 11.53 -13.16 -2.14
CA VAL A 201 12.68 -13.42 -3.03
C VAL A 201 13.95 -13.69 -2.22
N ARG A 202 14.20 -12.92 -1.17
CA ARG A 202 15.35 -13.15 -0.28
C ARG A 202 15.29 -14.50 0.41
N LEU A 203 14.15 -14.88 0.99
CA LEU A 203 13.96 -16.17 1.65
C LEU A 203 14.13 -17.32 0.65
N PHE A 204 13.59 -17.18 -0.55
CA PHE A 204 13.74 -18.19 -1.59
C PHE A 204 15.21 -18.39 -1.99
N ASN A 205 15.96 -17.31 -2.17
CA ASN A 205 17.39 -17.39 -2.48
C ASN A 205 18.19 -18.08 -1.37
N LEU A 206 17.90 -17.79 -0.10
CA LEU A 206 18.55 -18.44 1.04
C LEU A 206 18.32 -19.95 1.05
N GLU A 207 17.11 -20.41 0.79
CA GLU A 207 16.79 -21.83 0.69
C GLU A 207 17.42 -22.47 -0.56
N LEU A 208 17.38 -21.79 -1.71
CA LEU A 208 17.99 -22.27 -2.94
C LEU A 208 19.51 -22.46 -2.77
N ASP A 209 20.15 -21.60 -2.00
CA ASP A 209 21.59 -21.71 -1.70
C ASP A 209 21.96 -22.96 -0.87
N GLN A 210 21.02 -23.54 -0.14
CA GLN A 210 21.21 -24.79 0.60
C GLN A 210 21.03 -26.04 -0.28
N VAL A 211 20.45 -25.90 -1.48
CA VAL A 211 20.22 -27.02 -2.39
C VAL A 211 21.54 -27.53 -2.94
N ALA A 212 21.80 -28.82 -2.78
CA ALA A 212 23.04 -29.47 -3.28
C ALA A 212 23.04 -29.67 -4.82
N ASP A 213 21.84 -29.80 -5.43
CA ASP A 213 21.73 -30.03 -6.87
C ASP A 213 21.95 -28.73 -7.67
N LYS A 214 23.07 -28.68 -8.37
CA LYS A 214 23.46 -27.55 -9.21
C LYS A 214 22.51 -27.30 -10.39
N ARG A 215 21.76 -28.32 -10.84
CA ARG A 215 20.80 -28.15 -11.95
C ARG A 215 19.62 -27.34 -11.52
N VAL A 216 19.08 -27.61 -10.32
CA VAL A 216 17.99 -26.83 -9.75
C VAL A 216 18.37 -25.33 -9.63
N LYS A 217 19.59 -25.06 -9.15
CA LYS A 217 20.11 -23.67 -9.07
C LYS A 217 20.21 -23.02 -10.44
N SER A 218 20.74 -23.76 -11.44
CA SER A 218 20.89 -23.24 -12.80
C SER A 218 19.54 -22.93 -13.43
N ASP A 219 18.57 -23.82 -13.30
CA ASP A 219 17.23 -23.67 -13.86
C ASP A 219 16.52 -22.40 -13.30
N TRP A 220 16.67 -22.15 -12.00
CA TRP A 220 16.11 -20.97 -11.37
C TRP A 220 16.83 -19.67 -11.79
N ASN A 221 18.15 -19.68 -11.90
CA ASN A 221 18.93 -18.54 -12.35
C ASN A 221 18.62 -18.16 -13.81
N GLU A 222 18.35 -19.13 -14.67
CA GLU A 222 17.97 -18.91 -16.08
C GLU A 222 16.55 -18.33 -16.21
N LYS A 223 15.61 -18.77 -15.35
CA LYS A 223 14.22 -18.27 -15.36
C LYS A 223 14.06 -16.87 -14.77
N GLY A 224 15.00 -16.46 -13.93
CA GLY A 224 14.88 -15.26 -13.11
C GLY A 224 14.02 -15.50 -11.85
N ILE A 225 14.49 -14.99 -10.72
CA ILE A 225 13.82 -15.19 -9.42
C ILE A 225 13.07 -13.91 -9.08
N ASP A 226 11.76 -13.92 -9.26
CA ASP A 226 10.87 -12.90 -8.78
C ASP A 226 9.69 -13.52 -7.99
N THR A 227 8.92 -12.69 -7.34
CA THR A 227 7.80 -13.14 -6.52
C THR A 227 6.76 -13.91 -7.33
N GLN A 228 6.44 -13.48 -8.55
CA GLN A 228 5.46 -14.14 -9.40
C GLN A 228 5.93 -15.55 -9.79
N ALA A 229 7.18 -15.70 -10.19
CA ALA A 229 7.78 -16.98 -10.54
C ALA A 229 7.76 -17.97 -9.36
N ILE A 230 7.98 -17.48 -8.13
CA ILE A 230 7.91 -18.29 -6.90
C ILE A 230 6.49 -18.80 -6.66
N PHE A 231 5.46 -17.95 -6.76
CA PHE A 231 4.06 -18.36 -6.63
C PHE A 231 3.66 -19.37 -7.70
N GLU A 232 4.08 -19.14 -8.93
CA GLU A 232 3.80 -20.05 -10.05
C GLU A 232 4.45 -21.41 -9.83
N ALA A 233 5.73 -21.44 -9.44
CA ALA A 233 6.44 -22.68 -9.16
C ALA A 233 5.81 -23.47 -8.00
N ALA A 234 5.40 -22.80 -6.93
CA ALA A 234 4.68 -23.45 -5.83
C ALA A 234 3.39 -24.12 -6.30
N ASN A 235 2.65 -23.45 -7.20
CA ASN A 235 1.42 -24.00 -7.78
C ASN A 235 1.71 -25.25 -8.64
N TYR A 236 2.86 -25.32 -9.30
CA TYR A 236 3.31 -26.52 -10.07
C TYR A 236 4.04 -27.56 -9.21
N GLY A 237 4.15 -27.36 -7.91
CA GLY A 237 4.65 -28.39 -7.00
C GLY A 237 6.07 -28.24 -6.53
N ASP A 238 6.77 -27.14 -6.89
CA ASP A 238 8.13 -26.88 -6.38
C ASP A 238 8.13 -26.83 -4.84
N SER A 239 8.99 -27.67 -4.24
CA SER A 239 9.02 -27.85 -2.79
C SER A 239 9.60 -26.66 -2.04
N ILE A 240 10.59 -25.96 -2.62
CA ILE A 240 11.23 -24.81 -2.02
C ILE A 240 10.21 -23.66 -1.99
N ALA A 241 9.60 -23.37 -3.13
CA ALA A 241 8.58 -22.34 -3.26
C ALA A 241 7.41 -22.58 -2.32
N LYS A 242 6.91 -23.83 -2.20
CA LYS A 242 5.86 -24.18 -1.24
C LYS A 242 6.26 -23.94 0.20
N THR A 243 7.46 -24.33 0.60
CA THR A 243 7.97 -24.13 1.96
C THR A 243 8.01 -22.63 2.29
N ILE A 244 8.55 -21.81 1.39
CA ILE A 244 8.62 -20.36 1.58
C ILE A 244 7.23 -19.73 1.69
N LEU A 245 6.32 -20.05 0.76
CA LEU A 245 4.97 -19.49 0.79
C LEU A 245 4.16 -19.94 2.01
N THR A 246 4.36 -21.18 2.47
CA THR A 246 3.75 -21.64 3.73
C THR A 246 4.21 -20.80 4.92
N LYS A 247 5.51 -20.50 5.00
CA LYS A 247 6.05 -19.61 6.05
C LYS A 247 5.48 -18.20 5.93
N VAL A 248 5.50 -17.62 4.74
CA VAL A 248 4.97 -16.27 4.47
C VAL A 248 3.48 -16.15 4.85
N VAL A 249 2.67 -17.14 4.48
CA VAL A 249 1.24 -17.20 4.85
C VAL A 249 1.08 -17.28 6.37
N GLY A 250 1.89 -18.08 7.05
CA GLY A 250 1.89 -18.17 8.50
C GLY A 250 2.25 -16.82 9.18
N ASP A 251 3.36 -16.21 8.76
CA ASP A 251 3.82 -14.94 9.30
C ASP A 251 2.80 -13.80 9.05
N LEU A 252 2.20 -13.76 7.84
CA LEU A 252 1.14 -12.81 7.50
C LEU A 252 -0.10 -13.03 8.37
N SER A 253 -0.48 -14.28 8.61
CA SER A 253 -1.63 -14.61 9.47
C SER A 253 -1.40 -14.17 10.92
N VAL A 254 -0.18 -14.26 11.45
CA VAL A 254 0.18 -13.69 12.76
C VAL A 254 -0.01 -12.18 12.76
N GLY A 255 0.50 -11.50 11.74
CA GLY A 255 0.34 -10.05 11.59
C GLY A 255 -1.13 -9.63 11.55
N ILE A 256 -1.93 -10.29 10.71
CA ILE A 256 -3.38 -10.02 10.59
C ILE A 256 -4.11 -10.32 11.91
N THR A 257 -3.77 -11.41 12.61
CA THR A 257 -4.37 -11.73 13.92
C THR A 257 -4.16 -10.61 14.93
N ASN A 258 -2.94 -10.07 15.00
CA ASN A 258 -2.64 -8.92 15.86
C ASN A 258 -3.49 -7.70 15.51
N LEU A 259 -3.64 -7.41 14.22
CA LEU A 259 -4.45 -6.30 13.74
C LEU A 259 -5.95 -6.50 14.00
N VAL A 260 -6.45 -7.74 13.88
CA VAL A 260 -7.83 -8.08 14.27
C VAL A 260 -8.05 -7.83 15.77
N HIS A 261 -7.10 -8.20 16.63
CA HIS A 261 -7.21 -7.90 18.06
C HIS A 261 -7.16 -6.41 18.40
N LEU A 262 -6.40 -5.61 17.60
CA LEU A 262 -6.23 -4.17 17.84
C LEU A 262 -7.41 -3.35 17.33
N PHE A 263 -7.94 -3.69 16.14
CA PHE A 263 -8.92 -2.85 15.44
C PHE A 263 -10.30 -3.49 15.30
N ASN A 264 -10.41 -4.81 15.49
CA ASN A 264 -11.65 -5.58 15.32
C ASN A 264 -12.39 -5.22 14.01
N PRO A 265 -11.73 -5.35 12.84
CA PRO A 265 -12.31 -4.96 11.56
C PRO A 265 -13.41 -5.93 11.15
N ASP A 266 -14.40 -5.45 10.38
CA ASP A 266 -15.35 -6.28 9.67
C ASP A 266 -14.89 -6.62 8.24
N LEU A 267 -13.93 -5.83 7.72
CA LEU A 267 -13.33 -6.05 6.40
C LEU A 267 -11.81 -5.81 6.43
N ILE A 268 -11.08 -6.77 5.87
CA ILE A 268 -9.64 -6.67 5.58
C ILE A 268 -9.47 -6.68 4.08
N VAL A 269 -8.86 -5.64 3.53
CA VAL A 269 -8.60 -5.49 2.10
C VAL A 269 -7.12 -5.67 1.83
N LEU A 270 -6.78 -6.60 0.95
CA LEU A 270 -5.41 -6.92 0.57
C LEU A 270 -5.08 -6.36 -0.81
N GLY A 271 -4.21 -5.37 -0.88
CA GLY A 271 -3.69 -4.76 -2.09
C GLY A 271 -2.21 -5.08 -2.35
N GLY A 272 -1.70 -4.65 -3.49
CA GLY A 272 -0.32 -4.89 -3.91
C GLY A 272 -0.09 -6.23 -4.61
N GLY A 273 1.05 -6.34 -5.32
CA GLY A 273 1.32 -7.48 -6.21
C GLY A 273 1.42 -8.83 -5.53
N VAL A 274 1.92 -8.90 -4.29
CA VAL A 274 1.96 -10.14 -3.50
C VAL A 274 0.54 -10.56 -3.14
N SER A 275 -0.31 -9.62 -2.71
CA SER A 275 -1.72 -9.88 -2.36
C SER A 275 -2.51 -10.40 -3.55
N LEU A 276 -2.27 -9.87 -4.76
CA LEU A 276 -2.87 -10.38 -5.99
C LEU A 276 -2.47 -11.84 -6.26
N SER A 277 -1.21 -12.19 -6.00
CA SER A 277 -0.72 -13.56 -6.11
C SER A 277 -1.34 -14.46 -5.04
N LEU A 278 -1.46 -13.99 -3.78
CA LEU A 278 -2.15 -14.72 -2.72
C LEU A 278 -3.60 -15.03 -3.10
N ALA A 279 -4.31 -14.06 -3.66
CA ALA A 279 -5.68 -14.25 -4.15
C ALA A 279 -5.75 -15.23 -5.32
N LYS A 280 -4.91 -15.04 -6.33
CA LYS A 280 -4.87 -15.87 -7.56
C LYS A 280 -4.63 -17.35 -7.26
N TYR A 281 -3.79 -17.65 -6.29
CA TYR A 281 -3.39 -19.02 -5.95
C TYR A 281 -4.11 -19.61 -4.72
N GLY A 282 -5.18 -18.95 -4.23
CA GLY A 282 -6.09 -19.50 -3.21
C GLY A 282 -5.58 -19.45 -1.78
N TYR A 283 -4.59 -18.60 -1.47
CA TYR A 283 -4.05 -18.49 -0.11
C TYR A 283 -4.90 -17.61 0.83
N ILE A 284 -5.85 -16.83 0.31
CA ILE A 284 -6.70 -15.94 1.14
C ILE A 284 -7.54 -16.75 2.12
N GLU A 285 -8.15 -17.86 1.68
CA GLU A 285 -8.93 -18.74 2.53
C GLU A 285 -8.06 -19.36 3.64
N THR A 286 -6.84 -19.81 3.28
CA THR A 286 -5.88 -20.34 4.26
C THR A 286 -5.53 -19.30 5.33
N ILE A 287 -5.26 -18.07 4.92
CA ILE A 287 -4.99 -16.95 5.85
C ILE A 287 -6.21 -16.72 6.76
N ARG A 288 -7.41 -16.66 6.17
CA ARG A 288 -8.65 -16.46 6.92
C ARG A 288 -8.87 -17.54 7.96
N ASP A 289 -8.66 -18.80 7.61
CA ASP A 289 -8.84 -19.95 8.50
C ASP A 289 -7.83 -19.89 9.67
N ILE A 290 -6.53 -19.65 9.38
CA ILE A 290 -5.50 -19.50 10.42
C ILE A 290 -5.84 -18.37 11.38
N VAL A 291 -6.23 -17.20 10.86
CA VAL A 291 -6.61 -16.04 11.69
C VAL A 291 -7.85 -16.37 12.52
N THR A 292 -8.88 -16.98 11.91
CA THR A 292 -10.11 -17.39 12.59
C THR A 292 -9.84 -18.34 13.77
N ASP A 293 -8.89 -19.24 13.63
CA ASP A 293 -8.51 -20.18 14.68
C ASP A 293 -7.65 -19.53 15.78
N SER A 294 -6.98 -18.41 15.44
CA SER A 294 -6.03 -17.73 16.33
C SER A 294 -6.65 -16.60 17.17
N VAL A 295 -7.84 -16.08 16.79
CA VAL A 295 -8.44 -14.95 17.51
C VAL A 295 -9.16 -15.39 18.79
N MET A 296 -9.08 -14.53 19.82
CA MET A 296 -9.54 -14.86 21.17
C MET A 296 -11.06 -14.99 21.35
N SER A 297 -11.86 -14.45 20.45
CA SER A 297 -13.32 -14.36 20.63
C SER A 297 -14.07 -14.71 19.35
N SER A 298 -15.26 -15.32 19.51
CA SER A 298 -16.15 -15.58 18.37
C SER A 298 -16.54 -14.31 17.59
N ARG A 299 -16.61 -13.16 18.26
CA ARG A 299 -16.88 -11.89 17.61
C ARG A 299 -15.73 -11.40 16.74
N HIS A 300 -14.49 -11.70 17.09
CA HIS A 300 -13.33 -11.41 16.23
C HIS A 300 -13.29 -12.28 14.98
N LYS A 301 -14.11 -13.33 14.87
CA LYS A 301 -14.22 -14.18 13.67
C LYS A 301 -15.13 -13.60 12.58
N GLU A 302 -15.87 -12.55 12.92
CA GLU A 302 -16.85 -11.92 12.04
C GLU A 302 -16.20 -10.88 11.12
N PHE A 303 -15.15 -11.27 10.39
CA PHE A 303 -14.50 -10.43 9.38
C PHE A 303 -14.45 -11.12 8.02
N ARG A 304 -14.24 -10.32 6.98
CA ARG A 304 -14.00 -10.80 5.61
C ARG A 304 -12.60 -10.38 5.18
N ILE A 305 -11.95 -11.18 4.34
CA ILE A 305 -10.71 -10.79 3.64
C ILE A 305 -11.04 -10.72 2.16
N LYS A 306 -10.76 -9.58 1.52
CA LYS A 306 -11.02 -9.36 0.11
C LYS A 306 -9.78 -8.78 -0.60
N PRO A 307 -9.57 -9.10 -1.87
CA PRO A 307 -8.61 -8.37 -2.69
C PRO A 307 -9.09 -6.93 -2.90
N ALA A 308 -8.14 -6.00 -3.02
CA ALA A 308 -8.38 -4.63 -3.40
C ALA A 308 -9.03 -4.56 -4.80
N LYS A 309 -9.99 -3.65 -4.99
CA LYS A 309 -10.72 -3.47 -6.25
C LYS A 309 -10.15 -2.36 -7.13
N LEU A 310 -9.60 -1.31 -6.52
CA LEU A 310 -9.12 -0.12 -7.24
C LEU A 310 -7.71 -0.29 -7.81
N GLY A 311 -6.99 -1.33 -7.39
CA GLY A 311 -5.64 -1.61 -7.88
C GLY A 311 -4.69 -0.42 -7.73
N ASP A 312 -3.96 -0.10 -8.80
CA ASP A 312 -2.99 1.00 -8.84
C ASP A 312 -3.59 2.41 -8.69
N SER A 313 -4.92 2.55 -8.80
CA SER A 313 -5.61 3.82 -8.67
C SER A 313 -6.07 4.13 -7.24
N ALA A 314 -5.94 3.18 -6.31
CA ALA A 314 -6.47 3.31 -4.96
C ALA A 314 -5.96 4.57 -4.22
N GLY A 315 -4.66 4.85 -4.29
CA GLY A 315 -4.05 6.04 -3.70
C GLY A 315 -4.55 7.35 -4.32
N LEU A 316 -4.67 7.39 -5.67
CA LEU A 316 -5.21 8.55 -6.38
C LEU A 316 -6.68 8.83 -5.99
N ILE A 317 -7.52 7.79 -5.99
CA ILE A 317 -8.94 7.91 -5.64
C ILE A 317 -9.10 8.31 -4.17
N GLY A 318 -8.29 7.73 -3.26
CA GLY A 318 -8.29 8.11 -1.85
C GLY A 318 -7.87 9.57 -1.61
N ALA A 319 -6.87 10.05 -2.34
CA ALA A 319 -6.48 11.46 -2.29
C ALA A 319 -7.62 12.39 -2.76
N ALA A 320 -8.41 11.97 -3.77
CA ALA A 320 -9.62 12.70 -4.18
C ALA A 320 -10.69 12.68 -3.08
N CYS A 321 -10.93 11.54 -2.41
CA CYS A 321 -11.88 11.48 -1.29
C CYS A 321 -11.57 12.53 -0.23
N LEU A 322 -10.28 12.69 0.11
CA LEU A 322 -9.87 13.67 1.11
C LEU A 322 -10.13 15.11 0.66
N ILE A 323 -10.00 15.41 -0.64
CA ILE A 323 -10.38 16.71 -1.21
C ILE A 323 -11.89 16.97 -1.02
N TRP A 324 -12.73 15.98 -1.36
CA TRP A 324 -14.17 16.09 -1.24
C TRP A 324 -14.61 16.29 0.23
N GLU A 325 -13.99 15.60 1.17
CA GLU A 325 -14.28 15.73 2.59
C GLU A 325 -13.94 17.12 3.16
N GLN A 326 -12.86 17.75 2.66
CA GLN A 326 -12.36 19.01 3.25
C GLN A 326 -12.92 20.26 2.57
N PHE A 327 -13.27 20.20 1.28
CA PHE A 327 -13.55 21.42 0.51
C PHE A 327 -14.93 21.43 -0.15
N VAL A 328 -15.73 20.36 -0.04
CA VAL A 328 -17.07 20.28 -0.62
C VAL A 328 -18.11 19.89 0.41
#